data_b49fbdfc67e34d224238d32fa51cb53a
#
_entry.id   b49fbdfc67e34d224238d32fa51cb53a
#
_cell.length_a   1.000
_cell.length_b   1.000
_cell.length_c   1.000
_cell.angle_alpha   90.00
_cell.angle_beta   90.00
_cell.angle_gamma   90.00
#
_symmetry.space_group_name_H-M   'P 1'
#
loop_
_entity.id
_entity.type
_entity.pdbx_description
1 polymer ?
#
loop_
_entity_poly.entity_id
_entity_poly.type
_entity_poly.pdbx_seq_one_letter_code
_entity_poly.pdbx_strand_id
1 'polypeptide(L)'
;MKRLLILSLIVSISLFFSLKPVKAETDFEMYLSDFYQKQDRASKILKAIEIDLKDGSRDNVCLRQKEAARFGIEATESLIKAFEINGSRSEIDNLQAGLSKWKELRDYC
;
A
#
# COMPACT_ATOMS: atom_id res chain seq x y z
N MET A 1 -10.36 -19.93 5.87
CA MET A 1 -10.68 -19.41 7.19
C MET A 1 -10.08 -18.03 7.48
N LYS A 2 -8.82 -17.80 7.15
CA LYS A 2 -8.21 -16.45 7.29
C LYS A 2 -8.92 -15.37 6.45
N ARG A 3 -9.48 -15.73 5.29
CA ARG A 3 -10.23 -14.80 4.43
C ARG A 3 -11.54 -14.33 5.05
N LEU A 4 -12.22 -15.18 5.80
CA LEU A 4 -13.48 -14.83 6.47
C LEU A 4 -13.25 -13.86 7.62
N LEU A 5 -12.16 -14.02 8.37
CA LEU A 5 -11.78 -13.09 9.44
C LEU A 5 -11.41 -11.71 8.92
N ILE A 6 -10.68 -11.65 7.80
CA ILE A 6 -10.30 -10.41 7.16
C ILE A 6 -11.53 -9.67 6.61
N LEU A 7 -12.45 -10.38 5.95
CA LEU A 7 -13.70 -9.83 5.45
C LEU A 7 -14.58 -9.31 6.58
N SER A 8 -14.66 -10.04 7.69
CA SER A 8 -15.39 -9.62 8.88
C SER A 8 -14.81 -8.34 9.49
N LEU A 9 -13.47 -8.24 9.55
CA LEU A 9 -12.79 -7.05 10.01
C LEU A 9 -13.02 -5.85 9.09
N ILE A 10 -12.98 -6.04 7.78
CA ILE A 10 -13.22 -4.99 6.79
C ILE A 10 -14.66 -4.50 6.88
N VAL A 11 -15.64 -5.40 7.01
CA VAL A 11 -17.05 -5.04 7.15
C VAL A 11 -17.28 -4.30 8.46
N SER A 12 -16.68 -4.75 9.56
CA SER A 12 -16.77 -4.07 10.85
C SER A 12 -16.18 -2.67 10.81
N ILE A 13 -15.03 -2.49 10.17
CA ILE A 13 -14.38 -1.20 9.98
C ILE A 13 -15.24 -0.28 9.11
N SER A 14 -15.83 -0.81 8.03
CA SER A 14 -16.70 -0.04 7.14
C SER A 14 -17.95 0.44 7.85
N LEU A 15 -18.57 -0.38 8.67
CA LEU A 15 -19.72 -0.01 9.47
C LEU A 15 -19.39 1.06 10.51
N PHE A 16 -18.21 0.95 11.11
CA PHE A 16 -17.73 1.91 12.10
C PHE A 16 -17.51 3.29 11.46
N PHE A 17 -16.92 3.34 10.28
CA PHE A 17 -16.65 4.58 9.56
C PHE A 17 -17.91 5.25 9.03
N SER A 18 -18.94 4.50 8.66
CA SER A 18 -20.20 5.06 8.17
C SER A 18 -21.02 5.76 9.25
N LEU A 19 -20.71 5.51 10.53
CA LEU A 19 -21.46 6.06 11.67
C LEU A 19 -20.90 7.39 12.20
N LYS A 20 -19.73 7.84 11.72
CA LYS A 20 -19.06 9.05 12.23
C LYS A 20 -18.57 9.97 11.12
N PRO A 21 -19.39 10.90 10.63
CA PRO A 21 -18.94 11.85 9.61
C PRO A 21 -18.15 13.01 10.25
N VAL A 22 -16.92 12.76 10.67
CA VAL A 22 -16.01 13.78 11.18
C VAL A 22 -14.98 14.08 10.11
N LYS A 23 -14.64 15.36 9.92
CA LYS A 23 -13.73 15.83 8.88
C LYS A 23 -12.35 15.18 8.94
N ALA A 24 -11.82 14.95 10.14
CA ALA A 24 -10.54 14.27 10.37
C ALA A 24 -10.58 12.80 9.92
N GLU A 25 -11.72 12.13 10.12
CA GLU A 25 -11.94 10.75 9.67
C GLU A 25 -12.03 10.68 8.14
N THR A 26 -12.57 11.70 7.50
CA THR A 26 -12.63 11.79 6.04
C THR A 26 -11.24 11.87 5.43
N ASP A 27 -10.33 12.65 6.02
CA ASP A 27 -8.94 12.73 5.58
C ASP A 27 -8.22 11.40 5.79
N PHE A 28 -8.42 10.77 6.94
CA PHE A 28 -7.89 9.45 7.25
C PHE A 28 -8.35 8.41 6.22
N GLU A 29 -9.63 8.38 5.92
CA GLU A 29 -10.22 7.48 4.92
C GLU A 29 -9.63 7.73 3.53
N MET A 30 -9.43 8.97 3.16
CA MET A 30 -8.84 9.35 1.88
C MET A 30 -7.42 8.80 1.74
N TYR A 31 -6.59 8.95 2.77
CA TYR A 31 -5.23 8.43 2.76
C TYR A 31 -5.21 6.90 2.75
N LEU A 32 -6.11 6.25 3.49
CA LEU A 32 -6.23 4.79 3.45
C LEU A 32 -6.66 4.29 2.08
N SER A 33 -7.64 4.94 1.46
CA SER A 33 -8.10 4.59 0.12
C SER A 33 -6.98 4.72 -0.90
N ASP A 34 -6.23 5.81 -0.83
CA ASP A 34 -5.07 6.04 -1.70
C ASP A 34 -4.01 4.96 -1.51
N PHE A 35 -3.72 4.61 -0.27
CA PHE A 35 -2.81 3.52 0.06
C PHE A 35 -3.24 2.20 -0.59
N TYR A 36 -4.49 1.80 -0.41
CA TYR A 36 -4.98 0.53 -0.95
C TYR A 36 -4.93 0.48 -2.46
N GLN A 37 -5.31 1.57 -3.13
CA GLN A 37 -5.29 1.63 -4.58
C GLN A 37 -3.88 1.52 -5.14
N LYS A 38 -2.93 2.25 -4.56
CA LYS A 38 -1.54 2.26 -5.01
C LYS A 38 -0.83 0.96 -4.65
N GLN A 39 -1.10 0.42 -3.48
CA GLN A 39 -0.55 -0.87 -3.06
C GLN A 39 -1.03 -1.99 -4.01
N ASP A 40 -2.28 -1.97 -4.39
CA ASP A 40 -2.84 -2.92 -5.35
C ASP A 40 -2.13 -2.83 -6.70
N ARG A 41 -1.89 -1.61 -7.20
CA ARG A 41 -1.19 -1.40 -8.46
C ARG A 41 0.25 -1.92 -8.40
N ALA A 42 0.97 -1.60 -7.31
CA ALA A 42 2.33 -2.09 -7.11
C ALA A 42 2.37 -3.62 -7.10
N SER A 43 1.46 -4.25 -6.38
CA SER A 43 1.34 -5.71 -6.29
C SER A 43 1.08 -6.34 -7.64
N LYS A 44 0.18 -5.77 -8.43
CA LYS A 44 -0.16 -6.27 -9.76
C LYS A 44 1.03 -6.21 -10.71
N ILE A 45 1.79 -5.12 -10.67
CA ILE A 45 2.99 -4.98 -11.50
C ILE A 45 4.04 -6.01 -11.11
N LEU A 46 4.31 -6.17 -9.80
CA LEU A 46 5.29 -7.13 -9.32
C LEU A 46 4.88 -8.57 -9.67
N LYS A 47 3.60 -8.88 -9.58
CA LYS A 47 3.06 -10.18 -9.94
C LYS A 47 3.22 -10.47 -11.43
N ALA A 48 2.96 -9.48 -12.27
CA ALA A 48 3.15 -9.60 -13.72
C ALA A 48 4.63 -9.84 -14.05
N ILE A 49 5.53 -9.14 -13.39
CA ILE A 49 6.98 -9.35 -13.53
C ILE A 49 7.36 -10.80 -13.16
N GLU A 50 6.85 -11.28 -12.04
CA GLU A 50 7.12 -12.63 -11.56
C GLU A 50 6.66 -13.69 -12.58
N ILE A 51 5.47 -13.52 -13.14
CA ILE A 51 4.93 -14.42 -14.16
C ILE A 51 5.82 -14.40 -15.41
N ASP A 52 6.19 -13.22 -15.88
CA ASP A 52 7.03 -13.07 -17.07
C ASP A 52 8.42 -13.70 -16.87
N LEU A 53 9.01 -13.52 -15.69
CA LEU A 53 10.31 -14.11 -15.37
C LEU A 53 10.23 -15.65 -15.36
N LYS A 54 9.15 -16.22 -14.86
CA LYS A 54 8.92 -17.67 -14.89
C LYS A 54 8.80 -18.19 -16.32
N ASP A 55 8.23 -17.39 -17.21
CA ASP A 55 8.09 -17.73 -18.63
C ASP A 55 9.35 -17.40 -19.43
N GLY A 56 10.41 -16.90 -18.78
CA GLY A 56 11.67 -16.57 -19.43
C GLY A 56 11.72 -15.18 -20.07
N SER A 57 10.67 -14.36 -19.92
CA SER A 57 10.66 -13.00 -20.44
C SER A 57 11.27 -12.03 -19.44
N ARG A 58 12.19 -11.20 -19.91
CA ARG A 58 12.83 -10.14 -19.12
C ARG A 58 12.54 -8.75 -19.67
N ASP A 59 11.55 -8.64 -20.54
CA ASP A 59 11.21 -7.39 -21.20
C ASP A 59 10.73 -6.34 -20.22
N ASN A 60 11.40 -5.18 -20.22
CA ASN A 60 11.01 -4.01 -19.43
C ASN A 60 10.90 -4.28 -17.92
N VAL A 61 11.58 -5.32 -17.41
CA VAL A 61 11.53 -5.67 -15.98
C VAL A 61 11.97 -4.49 -15.12
N CYS A 62 13.09 -3.84 -15.49
CA CYS A 62 13.62 -2.71 -14.73
C CYS A 62 12.64 -1.52 -14.69
N LEU A 63 12.06 -1.15 -15.83
CA LEU A 63 11.07 -0.07 -15.91
C LEU A 63 9.82 -0.37 -15.09
N ARG A 64 9.32 -1.59 -15.21
CA ARG A 64 8.13 -2.02 -14.46
C ARG A 64 8.42 -2.09 -12.96
N GLN A 65 9.62 -2.52 -12.58
CA GLN A 65 10.04 -2.55 -11.19
C GLN A 65 10.09 -1.14 -10.59
N LYS A 66 10.63 -0.18 -11.33
CA LYS A 66 10.63 1.23 -10.91
C LYS A 66 9.22 1.79 -10.78
N GLU A 67 8.32 1.43 -11.68
CA GLU A 67 6.93 1.85 -11.61
C GLU A 67 6.23 1.25 -10.39
N ALA A 68 6.44 -0.03 -10.13
CA ALA A 68 5.89 -0.68 -8.93
C ALA A 68 6.42 0.00 -7.67
N ALA A 69 7.72 0.30 -7.64
CA ALA A 69 8.35 0.98 -6.51
C ALA A 69 7.76 2.39 -6.31
N ARG A 70 7.49 3.11 -7.39
CA ARG A 70 6.84 4.44 -7.31
C ARG A 70 5.48 4.33 -6.62
N PHE A 71 4.66 3.38 -7.04
CA PHE A 71 3.36 3.16 -6.40
C PHE A 71 3.50 2.72 -4.95
N GLY A 72 4.47 1.86 -4.65
CA GLY A 72 4.74 1.43 -3.28
C GLY A 72 5.19 2.57 -2.38
N ILE A 73 6.03 3.47 -2.88
CA ILE A 73 6.47 4.67 -2.16
C ILE A 73 5.28 5.57 -1.86
N GLU A 74 4.48 5.90 -2.88
CA GLU A 74 3.31 6.76 -2.73
C GLU A 74 2.27 6.14 -1.79
N ALA A 75 2.04 4.83 -1.91
CA ALA A 75 1.13 4.12 -1.01
C ALA A 75 1.60 4.22 0.44
N THR A 76 2.87 3.95 0.68
CA THR A 76 3.44 3.98 2.03
C THR A 76 3.39 5.39 2.61
N GLU A 77 3.68 6.41 1.82
CA GLU A 77 3.59 7.81 2.25
C GLU A 77 2.16 8.18 2.65
N SER A 78 1.16 7.73 1.90
CA SER A 78 -0.25 7.96 2.23
C SER A 78 -0.62 7.26 3.54
N LEU A 79 -0.14 6.04 3.75
CA LEU A 79 -0.40 5.31 4.98
C LEU A 79 0.27 5.98 6.19
N ILE A 80 1.47 6.51 6.03
CA ILE A 80 2.15 7.28 7.06
C ILE A 80 1.31 8.50 7.45
N LYS A 81 0.77 9.23 6.47
CA LYS A 81 -0.10 10.37 6.73
C LYS A 81 -1.35 9.97 7.50
N ALA A 82 -1.94 8.82 7.17
CA ALA A 82 -3.09 8.29 7.89
C ALA A 82 -2.76 8.04 9.36
N PHE A 83 -1.61 7.42 9.64
CA PHE A 83 -1.18 7.15 11.01
C PHE A 83 -0.72 8.39 11.76
N GLU A 84 -0.24 9.42 11.07
CA GLU A 84 0.03 10.71 11.70
C GLU A 84 -1.24 11.34 12.27
N ILE A 85 -2.36 11.22 11.55
CA ILE A 85 -3.67 11.67 12.02
C ILE A 85 -4.10 10.86 13.25
N ASN A 86 -3.77 9.58 13.26
CA ASN A 86 -4.17 8.61 14.28
C ASN A 86 -3.23 8.56 15.49
N GLY A 87 -2.06 9.18 15.40
CA GLY A 87 -1.09 9.21 16.50
C GLY A 87 -0.30 7.93 16.73
N SER A 88 -0.30 6.99 15.82
CA SER A 88 0.38 5.68 15.94
C SER A 88 1.85 5.77 15.55
N ARG A 89 2.71 6.18 16.45
CA ARG A 89 4.12 6.42 16.19
C ARG A 89 4.92 5.15 15.86
N SER A 90 4.65 4.06 16.58
CA SER A 90 5.34 2.78 16.33
C SER A 90 5.04 2.24 14.94
N GLU A 91 3.82 2.42 14.48
CA GLU A 91 3.41 2.02 13.13
C GLU A 91 4.14 2.87 12.07
N ILE A 92 4.31 4.17 12.33
CA ILE A 92 5.02 5.07 11.43
C ILE A 92 6.48 4.63 11.27
N ASP A 93 7.14 4.25 12.34
CA ASP A 93 8.54 3.78 12.28
C ASP A 93 8.67 2.53 11.41
N ASN A 94 7.73 1.58 11.53
CA ASN A 94 7.69 0.39 10.70
C ASN A 94 7.45 0.73 9.23
N LEU A 95 6.59 1.71 8.98
CA LEU A 95 6.30 2.17 7.61
C LEU A 95 7.49 2.90 6.99
N GLN A 96 8.26 3.63 7.78
CA GLN A 96 9.50 4.26 7.30
C GLN A 96 10.50 3.20 6.83
N ALA A 97 10.61 2.09 7.54
CA ALA A 97 11.45 0.97 7.13
C ALA A 97 10.96 0.37 5.81
N GLY A 98 9.65 0.20 5.66
CA GLY A 98 9.04 -0.26 4.41
C GLY A 98 9.27 0.71 3.25
N LEU A 99 9.17 2.01 3.53
CA LEU A 99 9.45 3.06 2.55
C LEU A 99 10.89 2.97 2.02
N SER A 100 11.85 2.75 2.92
CA SER A 100 13.25 2.57 2.53
C SER A 100 13.44 1.38 1.61
N LYS A 101 12.74 0.28 1.85
CA LYS A 101 12.80 -0.90 0.98
C LYS A 101 12.25 -0.62 -0.42
N TRP A 102 11.16 0.13 -0.51
CA TRP A 102 10.62 0.53 -1.82
C TRP A 102 11.60 1.43 -2.57
N LYS A 103 12.28 2.34 -1.87
CA LYS A 103 13.30 3.21 -2.46
C LYS A 103 14.50 2.41 -2.95
N GLU A 104 14.93 1.40 -2.19
CA GLU A 104 15.98 0.49 -2.62
C GLU A 104 15.58 -0.26 -3.89
N LEU A 105 14.35 -0.74 -3.97
CA LEU A 105 13.83 -1.42 -5.15
C LEU A 105 13.83 -0.48 -6.37
N ARG A 106 13.42 0.78 -6.17
CA ARG A 106 13.46 1.81 -7.21
C ARG A 106 14.88 2.02 -7.74
N ASP A 107 15.84 2.08 -6.84
CA ASP A 107 17.23 2.42 -7.16
C ASP A 107 18.07 1.22 -7.59
N TYR A 108 17.54 -0.01 -7.43
CA TYR A 108 18.23 -1.24 -7.76
C TYR A 108 18.56 -1.37 -9.25
N CYS A 109 17.74 -0.81 -10.10
CA CYS A 109 18.00 -0.73 -11.53
C CYS A 109 18.79 0.57 -11.85
#